data_6c3d693cf8f6bbdfad5dca93f7e0bc41
#
_entry.id   6c3d693cf8f6bbdfad5dca93f7e0bc41
#
_cell.length_a   1.000
_cell.length_b   1.000
_cell.length_c   1.000
_cell.angle_alpha   90.00
_cell.angle_beta   90.00
_cell.angle_gamma   90.00
#
_symmetry.space_group_name_H-M   'P 1'
#
loop_
_entity.id
_entity.type
_entity.pdbx_description
1 polymer ?
#
loop_
_entity_poly.entity_id
_entity_poly.type
_entity_poly.pdbx_seq_one_letter_code
_entity_poly.pdbx_strand_id
1 'polypeptide(L)'
;TPAEFDITDAVNKGENKLAVQVFKWSSGSWLEDQDFWRLSGIFREVQLVSRPQIHVEDLFIKTKPNEDYKDFQFELNLQLAISSKQAEKILEGKKAKIRADLFACDQGVKVGQAVQSFQIELDEVLVEPFSVSVKVKEPKLWSAEHPNLYLLELRVYDASKRIAEIITQRFGFRAFELKDGLMKINGKRI
;
A
#
# COMPACT_ATOMS: atom_id res chain seq x y z
N THR A 1 5.68 -6.30 15.88
CA THR A 1 4.59 -5.53 15.25
C THR A 1 4.79 -4.07 15.59
N PRO A 2 4.72 -3.12 14.64
CA PRO A 2 4.69 -1.69 14.95
C PRO A 2 3.52 -1.38 15.87
N ALA A 3 3.69 -0.45 16.79
CA ALA A 3 2.62 0.09 17.61
C ALA A 3 2.17 1.42 16.99
N GLU A 4 0.89 1.52 16.66
CA GLU A 4 0.28 2.71 16.08
C GLU A 4 -0.80 3.23 17.01
N PHE A 5 -0.82 4.54 17.22
CA PHE A 5 -1.76 5.20 18.10
C PHE A 5 -2.37 6.41 17.40
N ASP A 6 -3.68 6.50 17.36
CA ASP A 6 -4.36 7.73 16.96
C ASP A 6 -4.30 8.72 18.11
N ILE A 7 -3.61 9.83 17.88
CA ILE A 7 -3.42 10.92 18.84
C ILE A 7 -4.16 12.20 18.41
N THR A 8 -5.04 12.12 17.42
CA THR A 8 -5.73 13.28 16.82
C THR A 8 -6.39 14.15 17.88
N ASP A 9 -7.10 13.53 18.83
CA ASP A 9 -7.81 14.23 19.90
C ASP A 9 -6.89 14.72 21.03
N ALA A 10 -5.65 14.25 21.08
CA ALA A 10 -4.67 14.63 22.11
C ALA A 10 -3.74 15.79 21.67
N VAL A 11 -3.72 16.10 20.36
CA VAL A 11 -2.82 17.12 19.80
C VAL A 11 -3.45 18.50 19.92
N ASN A 12 -2.65 19.45 20.42
CA ASN A 12 -3.03 20.86 20.49
C ASN A 12 -2.33 21.70 19.43
N LYS A 13 -2.93 22.85 19.10
CA LYS A 13 -2.28 23.82 18.22
C LYS A 13 -1.07 24.44 18.93
N GLY A 14 0.09 24.38 18.31
CA GLY A 14 1.36 24.85 18.85
C GLY A 14 2.23 23.72 19.35
N GLU A 15 2.91 23.93 20.50
CA GLU A 15 3.86 22.97 21.05
C GLU A 15 3.16 21.78 21.70
N ASN A 16 3.64 20.58 21.36
CA ASN A 16 3.18 19.31 21.95
C ASN A 16 4.40 18.52 22.43
N LYS A 17 4.23 17.75 23.50
CA LYS A 17 5.27 16.91 24.06
C LYS A 17 4.89 15.45 23.94
N LEU A 18 5.69 14.67 23.23
CA LEU A 18 5.54 13.23 23.11
C LEU A 18 6.53 12.52 24.04
N ALA A 19 6.06 11.53 24.79
CA ALA A 19 6.90 10.64 25.57
C ALA A 19 6.55 9.18 25.25
N VAL A 20 7.55 8.36 24.98
CA VAL A 20 7.40 6.93 24.69
C VAL A 20 8.20 6.15 25.73
N GLN A 21 7.52 5.22 26.41
CA GLN A 21 8.14 4.36 27.42
C GLN A 21 8.11 2.90 26.94
N VAL A 22 9.28 2.27 26.95
CA VAL A 22 9.45 0.85 26.60
C VAL A 22 10.00 0.09 27.79
N PHE A 23 9.30 -0.96 28.20
CA PHE A 23 9.72 -1.80 29.31
C PHE A 23 10.57 -2.99 28.82
N LYS A 24 11.75 -3.17 29.43
CA LYS A 24 12.59 -4.33 29.13
C LYS A 24 11.95 -5.64 29.62
N TRP A 25 11.32 -5.60 30.78
CA TRP A 25 10.69 -6.75 31.39
C TRP A 25 9.18 -6.59 31.34
N SER A 26 8.54 -7.43 30.56
CA SER A 26 7.09 -7.50 30.38
C SER A 26 6.65 -8.95 30.31
N SER A 27 5.35 -9.21 30.26
CA SER A 27 4.83 -10.57 30.01
C SER A 27 5.34 -11.16 28.69
N GLY A 28 5.48 -10.35 27.66
CA GLY A 28 6.05 -10.76 26.37
C GLY A 28 7.50 -11.29 26.48
N SER A 29 8.30 -10.70 27.36
CA SER A 29 9.70 -11.15 27.59
C SER A 29 9.80 -12.59 28.13
N TRP A 30 8.74 -13.08 28.75
CA TRP A 30 8.69 -14.43 29.27
C TRP A 30 8.02 -15.42 28.32
N LEU A 31 7.09 -14.97 27.51
CA LEU A 31 6.28 -15.83 26.63
C LEU A 31 6.84 -15.95 25.22
N GLU A 32 7.53 -14.93 24.72
CA GLU A 32 7.91 -14.80 23.30
C GLU A 32 9.43 -14.88 23.07
N ASP A 33 10.23 -14.81 24.12
CA ASP A 33 11.69 -14.64 24.06
C ASP A 33 12.42 -15.99 24.22
N GLN A 34 12.07 -16.98 23.41
CA GLN A 34 12.57 -18.35 23.60
C GLN A 34 14.04 -18.49 23.16
N ASP A 35 14.38 -18.13 21.93
CA ASP A 35 15.72 -18.27 21.33
C ASP A 35 16.32 -16.92 20.90
N PHE A 36 15.76 -15.81 21.36
CA PHE A 36 16.23 -14.48 20.99
C PHE A 36 17.10 -13.85 22.08
N TRP A 37 17.95 -12.95 21.63
CA TRP A 37 18.71 -12.10 22.53
C TRP A 37 17.74 -11.13 23.23
N ARG A 38 17.83 -11.06 24.53
CA ARG A 38 16.96 -10.19 25.36
C ARG A 38 17.34 -8.72 25.23
N LEU A 39 17.27 -8.21 24.02
CA LEU A 39 17.45 -6.80 23.70
C LEU A 39 16.11 -6.10 23.83
N SER A 40 16.15 -4.87 24.32
CA SER A 40 14.98 -4.03 24.45
C SER A 40 15.31 -2.58 24.11
N GLY A 41 14.30 -1.77 23.93
CA GLY A 41 14.43 -0.35 23.59
C GLY A 41 13.72 -0.02 22.27
N ILE A 42 13.92 1.20 21.81
CA ILE A 42 13.38 1.71 20.56
C ILE A 42 14.47 1.56 19.50
N PHE A 43 14.37 0.54 18.65
CA PHE A 43 15.36 0.24 17.62
C PHE A 43 14.94 0.65 16.21
N ARG A 44 13.73 1.22 16.06
CA ARG A 44 13.22 1.80 14.83
C ARG A 44 12.77 3.23 15.07
N GLU A 45 12.51 3.95 13.99
CA GLU A 45 12.05 5.32 14.05
C GLU A 45 10.71 5.46 14.78
N VAL A 46 10.57 6.52 15.54
CA VAL A 46 9.28 7.00 16.03
C VAL A 46 8.82 8.10 15.09
N GLN A 47 7.72 7.88 14.42
CA GLN A 47 7.20 8.77 13.40
C GLN A 47 5.89 9.40 13.85
N LEU A 48 5.73 10.69 13.58
CA LEU A 48 4.45 11.37 13.65
C LEU A 48 3.91 11.50 12.22
N VAL A 49 2.78 10.83 11.95
CA VAL A 49 2.18 10.80 10.62
C VAL A 49 0.91 11.64 10.63
N SER A 50 0.82 12.62 9.70
CA SER A 50 -0.41 13.35 9.44
C SER A 50 -1.04 12.80 8.15
N ARG A 51 -2.28 12.35 8.24
CA ARG A 51 -3.04 11.82 7.09
C ARG A 51 -4.18 12.79 6.71
N PRO A 52 -4.57 12.87 5.43
CA PRO A 52 -5.75 13.62 5.02
C PRO A 52 -7.02 12.98 5.59
N GLN A 53 -8.13 13.73 5.55
CA GLN A 53 -9.42 13.24 6.06
C GLN A 53 -9.91 11.98 5.33
N ILE A 54 -9.67 11.91 4.02
CA ILE A 54 -9.79 10.67 3.23
C ILE A 54 -8.38 10.24 2.86
N HIS A 55 -8.02 9.03 3.19
CA HIS A 55 -6.72 8.46 2.84
C HIS A 55 -6.82 6.96 2.57
N VAL A 56 -5.80 6.41 1.96
CA VAL A 56 -5.66 4.97 1.76
C VAL A 56 -5.12 4.36 3.05
N GLU A 57 -5.90 3.49 3.66
CA GLU A 57 -5.51 2.75 4.86
C GLU A 57 -4.68 1.53 4.52
N ASP A 58 -5.10 0.78 3.49
CA ASP A 58 -4.37 -0.40 3.00
C ASP A 58 -4.39 -0.47 1.48
N LEU A 59 -3.28 -0.95 0.93
CA LEU A 59 -3.06 -1.12 -0.50
C LEU A 59 -2.34 -2.44 -0.75
N PHE A 60 -2.97 -3.31 -1.55
CA PHE A 60 -2.38 -4.58 -1.92
C PHE A 60 -2.47 -4.83 -3.42
N ILE A 61 -1.31 -5.10 -4.05
CA ILE A 61 -1.18 -5.38 -5.49
C ILE A 61 -1.03 -6.87 -5.71
N LYS A 62 -1.86 -7.41 -6.63
CA LYS A 62 -1.70 -8.76 -7.17
C LYS A 62 -1.48 -8.69 -8.67
N THR A 63 -0.62 -9.56 -9.18
CA THR A 63 -0.40 -9.74 -10.62
C THR A 63 -0.69 -11.19 -10.97
N LYS A 64 -1.66 -11.41 -11.87
CA LYS A 64 -2.08 -12.74 -12.30
C LYS A 64 -1.77 -12.91 -13.78
N PRO A 65 -0.98 -13.92 -14.20
CA PRO A 65 -0.69 -14.16 -15.60
C PRO A 65 -1.89 -14.80 -16.31
N ASN A 66 -1.92 -14.66 -17.63
CA ASN A 66 -2.67 -15.58 -18.49
C ASN A 66 -1.91 -16.93 -18.62
N GLU A 67 -2.48 -17.88 -19.35
CA GLU A 67 -1.95 -19.23 -19.47
C GLU A 67 -0.53 -19.29 -20.07
N ASP A 68 -0.17 -18.37 -20.95
CA ASP A 68 1.13 -18.31 -21.62
C ASP A 68 2.13 -17.33 -20.99
N TYR A 69 1.78 -16.73 -19.84
CA TYR A 69 2.56 -15.74 -19.09
C TYR A 69 2.96 -14.49 -19.89
N LYS A 70 2.24 -14.16 -20.96
CA LYS A 70 2.52 -12.96 -21.75
C LYS A 70 1.77 -11.74 -21.25
N ASP A 71 0.47 -11.91 -21.02
CA ASP A 71 -0.39 -10.86 -20.51
C ASP A 71 -0.65 -11.07 -19.01
N PHE A 72 -0.84 -10.00 -18.31
CA PHE A 72 -1.14 -10.04 -16.88
C PHE A 72 -2.39 -9.24 -16.55
N GLN A 73 -3.12 -9.73 -15.57
CA GLN A 73 -4.12 -8.97 -14.86
C GLN A 73 -3.47 -8.30 -13.66
N PHE A 74 -3.46 -6.98 -13.65
CA PHE A 74 -3.10 -6.17 -12.51
C PHE A 74 -4.35 -5.97 -11.67
N GLU A 75 -4.32 -6.39 -10.42
CA GLU A 75 -5.40 -6.26 -9.45
C GLU A 75 -4.91 -5.38 -8.29
N LEU A 76 -5.63 -4.30 -8.05
CA LEU A 76 -5.39 -3.37 -6.96
C LEU A 76 -6.49 -3.50 -5.94
N ASN A 77 -6.15 -3.97 -4.75
CA ASN A 77 -7.06 -4.00 -3.61
C ASN A 77 -6.77 -2.77 -2.76
N LEU A 78 -7.80 -2.02 -2.44
CA LEU A 78 -7.73 -0.78 -1.68
C LEU A 78 -8.71 -0.80 -0.53
N GLN A 79 -8.28 -0.26 0.59
CA GLN A 79 -9.13 0.13 1.70
C GLN A 79 -8.91 1.61 1.97
N LEU A 80 -10.00 2.37 2.01
CA LEU A 80 -9.97 3.77 2.38
C LEU A 80 -10.38 3.93 3.84
N ALA A 81 -9.84 4.94 4.49
CA ALA A 81 -10.28 5.35 5.81
C ALA A 81 -10.66 6.83 5.84
N ILE A 82 -11.55 7.15 6.76
CA ILE A 82 -12.00 8.50 7.05
C ILE A 82 -11.59 8.83 8.48
N SER A 83 -10.80 9.88 8.64
CA SER A 83 -10.15 10.22 9.91
C SER A 83 -11.10 10.61 11.04
N SER A 84 -12.37 10.94 10.77
CA SER A 84 -13.32 11.30 11.82
C SER A 84 -14.78 11.23 11.37
N LYS A 85 -15.71 11.04 12.32
CA LYS A 85 -17.18 11.13 12.07
C LYS A 85 -17.60 12.48 11.46
N GLN A 86 -16.82 13.52 11.68
CA GLN A 86 -17.09 14.85 11.13
C GLN A 86 -16.67 14.92 9.66
N ALA A 87 -15.58 14.24 9.28
CA ALA A 87 -15.18 14.07 7.89
C ALA A 87 -16.20 13.21 7.13
N GLU A 88 -16.73 12.17 7.74
CA GLU A 88 -17.80 11.35 7.18
C GLU A 88 -19.03 12.18 6.79
N LYS A 89 -19.50 13.07 7.67
CA LYS A 89 -20.60 14.00 7.36
C LYS A 89 -20.29 15.01 6.25
N ILE A 90 -19.02 15.49 6.17
CA ILE A 90 -18.58 16.43 5.12
C ILE A 90 -18.57 15.74 3.75
N LEU A 91 -18.37 14.42 3.74
CA LEU A 91 -18.26 13.59 2.54
C LEU A 91 -19.61 12.99 2.12
N GLU A 92 -20.62 13.08 2.99
CA GLU A 92 -21.96 12.58 2.70
C GLU A 92 -22.50 13.16 1.39
N GLY A 93 -22.85 12.29 0.45
CA GLY A 93 -23.30 12.65 -0.89
C GLY A 93 -22.24 13.21 -1.84
N LYS A 94 -20.94 13.15 -1.47
CA LYS A 94 -19.82 13.59 -2.32
C LYS A 94 -19.05 12.40 -2.86
N LYS A 95 -18.69 12.50 -4.14
CA LYS A 95 -17.90 11.45 -4.82
C LYS A 95 -16.42 11.62 -4.54
N ALA A 96 -15.76 10.57 -4.11
CA ALA A 96 -14.32 10.50 -4.13
C ALA A 96 -13.83 9.99 -5.50
N LYS A 97 -12.66 10.45 -5.93
CA LYS A 97 -12.04 10.03 -7.17
C LYS A 97 -10.63 9.56 -6.90
N ILE A 98 -10.29 8.42 -7.45
CA ILE A 98 -8.93 7.88 -7.41
C ILE A 98 -8.44 7.73 -8.84
N ARG A 99 -7.23 8.18 -9.12
CA ARG A 99 -6.53 7.92 -10.36
C ARG A 99 -5.30 7.08 -10.06
N ALA A 100 -5.14 6.01 -10.81
CA ALA A 100 -3.99 5.13 -10.77
C ALA A 100 -3.26 5.13 -12.11
N ASP A 101 -1.97 5.40 -12.06
CA ASP A 101 -1.08 5.38 -13.22
C ASP A 101 0.06 4.38 -12.95
N LEU A 102 0.28 3.45 -13.89
CA LEU A 102 1.38 2.48 -13.84
C LEU A 102 2.50 2.95 -14.75
N PHE A 103 3.71 3.05 -14.24
CA PHE A 103 4.90 3.44 -14.98
C PHE A 103 5.93 2.31 -14.98
N ALA A 104 6.68 2.17 -16.08
CA ALA A 104 7.93 1.42 -16.02
C ALA A 104 8.90 2.11 -15.05
N CYS A 105 9.73 1.32 -14.39
CA CYS A 105 10.64 1.81 -13.37
C CYS A 105 12.08 1.42 -13.72
N ASP A 106 13.00 2.37 -13.70
CA ASP A 106 14.43 2.12 -13.80
C ASP A 106 15.12 2.68 -12.56
N GLN A 107 15.95 1.86 -11.91
CA GLN A 107 16.64 2.19 -10.66
C GLN A 107 15.73 2.81 -9.57
N GLY A 108 14.47 2.40 -9.56
CA GLY A 108 13.49 2.90 -8.58
C GLY A 108 12.79 4.21 -8.96
N VAL A 109 13.08 4.77 -10.13
CA VAL A 109 12.46 6.00 -10.66
C VAL A 109 11.54 5.68 -11.82
N LYS A 110 10.39 6.33 -11.90
CA LYS A 110 9.47 6.18 -13.04
C LYS A 110 10.09 6.69 -14.34
N VAL A 111 9.91 5.93 -15.42
CA VAL A 111 10.45 6.23 -16.74
C VAL A 111 9.33 6.36 -17.77
N GLY A 112 9.37 7.42 -18.56
CA GLY A 112 8.47 7.63 -19.68
C GLY A 112 7.03 7.93 -19.29
N GLN A 113 6.11 7.58 -20.19
CA GLN A 113 4.68 7.74 -19.98
C GLN A 113 4.10 6.54 -19.21
N ALA A 114 2.92 6.72 -18.64
CA ALA A 114 2.20 5.63 -18.01
C ALA A 114 1.89 4.52 -19.03
N VAL A 115 2.27 3.29 -18.69
CA VAL A 115 1.98 2.11 -19.52
C VAL A 115 0.51 1.71 -19.40
N GLN A 116 -0.13 2.07 -18.31
CA GLN A 116 -1.55 1.87 -18.05
C GLN A 116 -2.06 2.96 -17.11
N SER A 117 -3.27 3.45 -17.35
CA SER A 117 -3.98 4.39 -16.47
C SER A 117 -5.43 4.00 -16.32
N PHE A 118 -5.98 4.17 -15.13
CA PHE A 118 -7.41 3.97 -14.87
C PHE A 118 -7.90 4.92 -13.77
N GLN A 119 -9.21 5.10 -13.72
CA GLN A 119 -9.86 5.95 -12.73
C GLN A 119 -10.95 5.13 -12.04
N ILE A 120 -11.11 5.40 -10.76
CA ILE A 120 -12.15 4.84 -9.91
C ILE A 120 -12.97 6.02 -9.42
N GLU A 121 -14.25 6.02 -9.73
CA GLU A 121 -15.20 6.97 -9.16
C GLU A 121 -16.00 6.21 -8.11
N LEU A 122 -15.93 6.68 -6.88
CA LEU A 122 -16.68 6.11 -5.77
C LEU A 122 -17.92 6.97 -5.58
N ASP A 123 -19.10 6.40 -5.80
CA ASP A 123 -20.38 7.10 -5.63
C ASP A 123 -20.64 7.45 -4.16
N GLU A 124 -20.09 6.62 -3.26
CA GLU A 124 -19.99 6.86 -1.82
C GLU A 124 -18.56 6.60 -1.38
N VAL A 125 -18.13 7.23 -0.29
CA VAL A 125 -16.82 6.91 0.29
C VAL A 125 -16.92 5.54 0.94
N LEU A 126 -16.45 4.53 0.20
CA LEU A 126 -16.44 3.16 0.67
C LEU A 126 -15.34 2.99 1.70
N VAL A 127 -15.73 2.71 2.94
CA VAL A 127 -14.83 2.26 3.99
C VAL A 127 -14.52 0.76 3.82
N GLU A 128 -15.40 0.05 3.13
CA GLU A 128 -15.20 -1.38 2.82
C GLU A 128 -14.11 -1.58 1.77
N PRO A 129 -13.28 -2.62 1.92
CA PRO A 129 -12.25 -2.95 0.93
C PRO A 129 -12.87 -3.24 -0.44
N PHE A 130 -12.28 -2.70 -1.48
CA PHE A 130 -12.69 -2.94 -2.86
C PHE A 130 -11.52 -3.27 -3.76
N SER A 131 -11.80 -3.89 -4.90
CA SER A 131 -10.79 -4.32 -5.86
C SER A 131 -11.07 -3.77 -7.25
N VAL A 132 -10.01 -3.32 -7.91
CA VAL A 132 -10.04 -2.92 -9.32
C VAL A 132 -9.05 -3.74 -10.09
N SER A 133 -9.44 -4.17 -11.29
CA SER A 133 -8.61 -5.03 -12.12
C SER A 133 -8.51 -4.49 -13.53
N VAL A 134 -7.28 -4.46 -14.07
CA VAL A 134 -6.99 -4.04 -15.44
C VAL A 134 -6.03 -5.00 -16.11
N LYS A 135 -6.23 -5.23 -17.42
CA LYS A 135 -5.33 -6.06 -18.22
C LYS A 135 -4.13 -5.23 -18.66
N VAL A 136 -2.93 -5.75 -18.43
CA VAL A 136 -1.67 -5.19 -18.93
C VAL A 136 -1.07 -6.17 -19.94
N LYS A 137 -0.87 -5.69 -21.16
CA LYS A 137 -0.34 -6.50 -22.26
C LYS A 137 1.18 -6.50 -22.23
N GLU A 138 1.75 -7.69 -22.36
CA GLU A 138 3.18 -7.94 -22.51
C GLU A 138 4.09 -7.11 -21.59
N PRO A 139 3.82 -7.07 -20.26
CA PRO A 139 4.70 -6.35 -19.35
C PRO A 139 6.07 -7.03 -19.30
N LYS A 140 7.13 -6.27 -19.05
CA LYS A 140 8.45 -6.84 -18.71
C LYS A 140 8.34 -7.56 -17.37
N LEU A 141 8.55 -8.88 -17.38
CA LEU A 141 8.40 -9.71 -16.21
C LEU A 141 9.57 -9.53 -15.24
N TRP A 142 9.26 -9.64 -13.95
CA TRP A 142 10.27 -9.69 -12.92
C TRP A 142 10.83 -11.12 -12.77
N SER A 143 12.13 -11.24 -12.72
CA SER A 143 12.84 -12.43 -12.24
C SER A 143 14.06 -11.99 -11.43
N ALA A 144 14.75 -12.94 -10.77
CA ALA A 144 15.97 -12.64 -10.03
C ALA A 144 17.09 -12.10 -10.93
N GLU A 145 17.19 -12.61 -12.18
CA GLU A 145 18.17 -12.19 -13.17
C GLU A 145 17.79 -10.88 -13.86
N HIS A 146 16.47 -10.62 -13.98
CA HIS A 146 15.92 -9.44 -14.62
C HIS A 146 14.85 -8.81 -13.71
N PRO A 147 15.24 -8.05 -12.67
CA PRO A 147 14.32 -7.51 -11.68
C PRO A 147 13.56 -6.28 -12.21
N ASN A 148 12.81 -6.47 -13.31
CA ASN A 148 11.99 -5.40 -13.89
C ASN A 148 10.90 -4.97 -12.92
N LEU A 149 10.90 -3.71 -12.56
CA LEU A 149 9.93 -3.11 -11.66
C LEU A 149 9.04 -2.10 -12.36
N TYR A 150 7.89 -1.91 -11.78
CA TYR A 150 6.92 -0.87 -12.11
C TYR A 150 6.61 -0.04 -10.89
N LEU A 151 6.19 1.19 -11.11
CA LEU A 151 5.71 2.10 -10.09
C LEU A 151 4.21 2.34 -10.30
N LEU A 152 3.42 2.00 -9.30
CA LEU A 152 2.07 2.51 -9.18
C LEU A 152 2.16 3.92 -8.57
N GLU A 153 1.54 4.90 -9.19
CA GLU A 153 1.26 6.21 -8.62
C GLU A 153 -0.25 6.35 -8.46
N LEU A 154 -0.70 6.39 -7.22
CA LEU A 154 -2.11 6.51 -6.86
C LEU A 154 -2.38 7.92 -6.35
N ARG A 155 -3.34 8.62 -6.96
CA ARG A 155 -3.78 9.95 -6.53
C ARG A 155 -5.20 9.88 -6.03
N VAL A 156 -5.40 10.25 -4.79
CA VAL A 156 -6.72 10.39 -4.17
C VAL A 156 -7.14 11.86 -4.25
N TYR A 157 -8.33 12.10 -4.76
CA TYR A 157 -8.90 13.45 -4.88
C TYR A 157 -10.00 13.66 -3.85
N ASP A 158 -9.98 14.81 -3.22
CA ASP A 158 -11.06 15.25 -2.35
C ASP A 158 -12.33 15.65 -3.15
N ALA A 159 -13.40 15.93 -2.44
CA ALA A 159 -14.67 16.38 -3.03
C ALA A 159 -14.56 17.71 -3.82
N SER A 160 -13.51 18.50 -3.58
CA SER A 160 -13.19 19.72 -4.31
C SER A 160 -12.29 19.49 -5.52
N LYS A 161 -12.05 18.21 -5.86
CA LYS A 161 -11.16 17.76 -6.96
C LYS A 161 -9.68 18.14 -6.76
N ARG A 162 -9.26 18.43 -5.54
CA ARG A 162 -7.86 18.66 -5.20
C ARG A 162 -7.23 17.33 -4.79
N ILE A 163 -5.94 17.18 -5.08
CA ILE A 163 -5.19 16.01 -4.63
C ILE A 163 -5.08 16.07 -3.10
N ALA A 164 -5.66 15.08 -2.44
CA ALA A 164 -5.58 14.90 -1.00
C ALA A 164 -4.36 14.06 -0.63
N GLU A 165 -4.07 13.01 -1.41
CA GLU A 165 -2.98 12.09 -1.14
C GLU A 165 -2.35 11.58 -2.44
N ILE A 166 -1.04 11.33 -2.41
CA ILE A 166 -0.31 10.63 -3.46
C ILE A 166 0.46 9.50 -2.82
N ILE A 167 0.22 8.28 -3.30
CA ILE A 167 0.93 7.09 -2.86
C ILE A 167 1.70 6.51 -4.04
N THR A 168 2.93 6.09 -3.78
CA THR A 168 3.75 5.40 -4.75
C THR A 168 4.14 4.02 -4.21
N GLN A 169 3.91 2.97 -5.02
CA GLN A 169 4.25 1.60 -4.68
C GLN A 169 4.99 0.93 -5.81
N ARG A 170 6.18 0.39 -5.53
CA ARG A 170 6.94 -0.43 -6.49
C ARG A 170 6.43 -1.86 -6.47
N PHE A 171 6.32 -2.48 -7.62
CA PHE A 171 5.93 -3.88 -7.79
C PHE A 171 6.55 -4.46 -9.07
N GLY A 172 6.47 -5.79 -9.22
CA GLY A 172 6.90 -6.48 -10.44
C GLY A 172 5.79 -7.39 -10.97
N PHE A 173 5.67 -7.51 -12.28
CA PHE A 173 4.80 -8.52 -12.87
C PHE A 173 5.48 -9.89 -12.76
N ARG A 174 4.98 -10.72 -11.85
CA ARG A 174 5.47 -12.07 -11.61
C ARG A 174 4.36 -12.98 -11.13
N ALA A 175 4.47 -14.25 -11.49
CA ALA A 175 3.68 -15.34 -10.91
C ALA A 175 4.61 -16.32 -10.21
N PHE A 176 4.42 -16.53 -8.91
CA PHE A 176 5.09 -17.59 -8.17
C PHE A 176 4.12 -18.75 -7.99
N GLU A 177 4.54 -19.95 -8.33
CA GLU A 177 3.70 -21.13 -8.31
C GLU A 177 4.45 -22.34 -7.74
N LEU A 178 3.72 -23.20 -7.03
CA LEU A 178 4.14 -24.57 -6.74
C LEU A 178 3.31 -25.49 -7.65
N LYS A 179 3.92 -25.99 -8.71
CA LYS A 179 3.26 -26.84 -9.70
C LYS A 179 4.07 -28.11 -9.94
N ASP A 180 3.41 -29.26 -9.86
CA ASP A 180 4.04 -30.58 -10.00
C ASP A 180 5.19 -30.83 -9.00
N GLY A 181 5.07 -30.30 -7.76
CA GLY A 181 6.11 -30.38 -6.74
C GLY A 181 7.32 -29.46 -6.98
N LEU A 182 7.28 -28.60 -7.99
CA LEU A 182 8.36 -27.69 -8.35
C LEU A 182 7.95 -26.24 -8.13
N MET A 183 8.85 -25.46 -7.52
CA MET A 183 8.71 -24.00 -7.46
C MET A 183 9.04 -23.40 -8.81
N LYS A 184 8.16 -22.49 -9.28
CA LYS A 184 8.28 -21.82 -10.56
C LYS A 184 8.05 -20.32 -10.41
N ILE A 185 8.79 -19.53 -11.18
CA ILE A 185 8.50 -18.10 -11.41
C ILE A 185 8.22 -17.92 -12.88
N ASN A 186 7.06 -17.32 -13.20
CA ASN A 186 6.59 -17.10 -14.58
C ASN A 186 6.64 -18.38 -15.42
N GLY A 187 6.21 -19.50 -14.83
CA GLY A 187 6.21 -20.83 -15.46
C GLY A 187 7.56 -21.53 -15.54
N LYS A 188 8.67 -20.87 -15.20
CA LYS A 188 10.03 -21.44 -15.23
C LYS A 188 10.43 -21.92 -13.83
N ARG A 189 11.07 -23.10 -13.78
CA ARG A 189 11.62 -23.64 -12.53
C ARG A 189 12.70 -22.71 -11.97
N ILE A 190 12.71 -22.52 -10.67
CA ILE A 190 13.73 -21.84 -9.88
C ILE A 190 14.47 -22.82 -8.98
#